data_29c86a6d28519dc7103f842383148cd1
#
_entry.id   29c86a6d28519dc7103f842383148cd1
#
_cell.length_a   1.000
_cell.length_b   1.000
_cell.length_c   1.000
_cell.angle_alpha   90.00
_cell.angle_beta   90.00
_cell.angle_gamma   90.00
#
_symmetry.space_group_name_H-M   'P 1'
#
loop_
_entity.id
_entity.type
_entity.pdbx_description
1 polymer ?
#
loop_
_entity_poly.entity_id
_entity_poly.type
_entity_poly.pdbx_seq_one_letter_code
_entity_poly.pdbx_strand_id
1 'polypeptide(L)'
;GELVAPEEFKRRGALTLLKILLVQNRRPLSGDALMETLWPGAEPRAARNRLHVLVHSLRQAVEPPSRHRSWTYVCTRDGGYYLDATPSQYLDIEEFRSSIALGARAEKQGDYTRAATTYQTAIDLYRGDLFQGDPYAQWCWWEREHLRETVLDTLRRLSGLAAANGDWET
;
A
#
# COMPACT_ATOMS: atom_id res chain seq x y z
N GLY A 1 -8.56 9.39 -13.82
CA GLY A 1 -9.21 8.71 -12.71
C GLY A 1 -9.72 9.74 -11.73
N GLU A 2 -10.96 9.59 -11.30
CA GLU A 2 -11.56 10.45 -10.28
C GLU A 2 -10.97 10.10 -8.92
N LEU A 3 -10.50 11.10 -8.16
CA LEU A 3 -10.00 10.90 -6.80
C LEU A 3 -11.21 10.66 -5.88
N VAL A 4 -11.29 9.49 -5.27
CA VAL A 4 -12.33 9.18 -4.27
C VAL A 4 -11.94 9.87 -2.96
N ALA A 5 -12.70 10.88 -2.55
CA ALA A 5 -12.46 11.59 -1.30
C ALA A 5 -12.86 10.72 -0.08
N PRO A 6 -12.16 10.84 1.08
CA PRO A 6 -12.52 10.09 2.29
C PRO A 6 -13.98 10.27 2.72
N GLU A 7 -14.60 11.41 2.41
CA GLU A 7 -15.99 11.77 2.72
C GLU A 7 -17.01 10.93 1.92
N GLU A 8 -16.61 10.38 0.78
CA GLU A 8 -17.46 9.51 -0.06
C GLU A 8 -17.71 8.13 0.58
N PHE A 9 -16.88 7.76 1.55
CA PHE A 9 -17.08 6.52 2.28
C PHE A 9 -18.17 6.70 3.34
N LYS A 10 -19.38 6.24 3.05
CA LYS A 10 -20.54 6.26 3.97
C LYS A 10 -20.25 5.60 5.32
N ARG A 11 -19.20 4.79 5.43
CA ARG A 11 -18.78 4.07 6.64
C ARG A 11 -17.27 4.16 6.82
N ARG A 12 -16.80 4.64 7.96
CA ARG A 12 -15.35 4.65 8.29
C ARG A 12 -14.68 3.29 8.13
N GLY A 13 -15.37 2.20 8.48
CA GLY A 13 -14.85 0.84 8.32
C GLY A 13 -14.58 0.45 6.87
N ALA A 14 -15.30 1.00 5.89
CA ALA A 14 -15.03 0.73 4.47
C ALA A 14 -13.71 1.36 4.02
N LEU A 15 -13.40 2.57 4.51
CA LEU A 15 -12.08 3.20 4.28
C LEU A 15 -10.96 2.40 4.96
N THR A 16 -11.18 1.92 6.19
CA THR A 16 -10.22 1.06 6.87
C THR A 16 -9.98 -0.25 6.08
N LEU A 17 -11.04 -0.88 5.59
CA LEU A 17 -10.95 -2.08 4.76
C LEU A 17 -10.14 -1.79 3.47
N LEU A 18 -10.38 -0.67 2.80
CA LEU A 18 -9.59 -0.23 1.64
C LEU A 18 -8.11 -0.15 1.97
N LYS A 19 -7.76 0.54 3.06
CA LYS A 19 -6.37 0.69 3.52
C LYS A 19 -5.70 -0.66 3.80
N ILE A 20 -6.41 -1.59 4.45
CA ILE A 20 -5.91 -2.95 4.69
C ILE A 20 -5.62 -3.66 3.36
N LEU A 21 -6.54 -3.61 2.40
CA LEU A 21 -6.37 -4.27 1.10
C LEU A 21 -5.25 -3.62 0.26
N LEU A 22 -5.05 -2.30 0.37
CA LEU A 22 -3.93 -1.59 -0.27
C LEU A 22 -2.57 -2.09 0.22
N VAL A 23 -2.41 -2.26 1.54
CA VAL A 23 -1.17 -2.76 2.14
C VAL A 23 -0.83 -4.17 1.67
N GLN A 24 -1.84 -5.00 1.39
CA GLN A 24 -1.64 -6.39 0.95
C GLN A 24 -1.15 -6.54 -0.48
N ASN A 25 -1.09 -5.46 -1.24
CA ASN A 25 -0.52 -5.44 -2.59
C ASN A 25 -1.02 -6.61 -3.46
N ARG A 26 -2.32 -6.64 -3.75
CA ARG A 26 -3.01 -7.66 -4.55
C ARG A 26 -3.00 -9.09 -3.98
N ARG A 27 -2.48 -9.29 -2.76
CA ARG A 27 -2.56 -10.58 -2.08
C ARG A 27 -3.95 -10.75 -1.46
N PRO A 28 -4.69 -11.82 -1.78
CA PRO A 28 -5.99 -12.05 -1.17
C PRO A 28 -5.86 -12.26 0.33
N LEU A 29 -6.68 -11.54 1.10
CA LEU A 29 -6.89 -11.79 2.53
C LEU A 29 -8.17 -12.58 2.72
N SER A 30 -8.10 -13.66 3.49
CA SER A 30 -9.29 -14.44 3.82
C SER A 30 -10.29 -13.62 4.62
N GLY A 31 -11.57 -13.96 4.53
CA GLY A 31 -12.60 -13.33 5.33
C GLY A 31 -12.31 -13.41 6.83
N ASP A 32 -11.77 -14.55 7.28
CA ASP A 32 -11.43 -14.76 8.69
C ASP A 32 -10.28 -13.85 9.15
N ALA A 33 -9.23 -13.70 8.34
CA ALA A 33 -8.13 -12.76 8.64
C ALA A 33 -8.61 -11.31 8.68
N LEU A 34 -9.50 -10.92 7.77
CA LEU A 34 -10.10 -9.58 7.78
C LEU A 34 -10.99 -9.36 9.01
N MET A 35 -11.79 -10.35 9.41
CA MET A 35 -12.64 -10.26 10.59
C MET A 35 -11.82 -10.13 11.86
N GLU A 36 -10.75 -10.93 12.01
CA GLU A 36 -9.86 -10.86 13.16
C GLU A 36 -9.12 -9.51 13.21
N THR A 37 -8.70 -8.98 12.06
CA THR A 37 -8.04 -7.67 11.97
C THR A 37 -8.97 -6.52 12.33
N LEU A 38 -10.22 -6.56 11.84
CA LEU A 38 -11.18 -5.45 12.02
C LEU A 38 -11.90 -5.51 13.37
N TRP A 39 -12.15 -6.70 13.91
CA TRP A 39 -12.92 -6.92 15.14
C TRP A 39 -12.38 -8.12 15.91
N PRO A 40 -11.19 -8.00 16.54
CA PRO A 40 -10.59 -9.09 17.32
C PRO A 40 -11.55 -9.64 18.37
N GLY A 41 -11.71 -10.96 18.42
CA GLY A 41 -12.57 -11.63 19.40
C GLY A 41 -14.08 -11.45 19.18
N ALA A 42 -14.54 -10.89 18.04
CA ALA A 42 -15.96 -10.77 17.76
C ALA A 42 -16.58 -12.14 17.44
N GLU A 43 -17.89 -12.27 17.72
CA GLU A 43 -18.64 -13.47 17.35
C GLU A 43 -18.59 -13.70 15.82
N PRO A 44 -18.20 -14.89 15.33
CA PRO A 44 -17.89 -15.12 13.91
C PRO A 44 -19.03 -14.80 12.95
N ARG A 45 -20.27 -15.12 13.32
CA ARG A 45 -21.44 -14.86 12.47
C ARG A 45 -21.72 -13.36 12.34
N ALA A 46 -21.62 -12.64 13.45
CA ALA A 46 -21.81 -11.20 13.45
C ALA A 46 -20.69 -10.47 12.69
N ALA A 47 -19.43 -10.89 12.88
CA ALA A 47 -18.28 -10.35 12.17
C ALA A 47 -18.41 -10.58 10.65
N ARG A 48 -18.83 -11.75 10.20
CA ARG A 48 -19.05 -12.07 8.78
C ARG A 48 -20.12 -11.17 8.16
N ASN A 49 -21.22 -10.96 8.83
CA ASN A 49 -22.28 -10.05 8.34
C ASN A 49 -21.76 -8.61 8.23
N ARG A 50 -20.99 -8.14 9.22
CA ARG A 50 -20.36 -6.82 9.19
C ARG A 50 -19.37 -6.69 8.03
N LEU A 51 -18.54 -7.71 7.78
CA LEU A 51 -17.59 -7.73 6.68
C LEU A 51 -18.28 -7.64 5.33
N HIS A 52 -19.35 -8.40 5.09
CA HIS A 52 -20.13 -8.31 3.86
C HIS A 52 -20.70 -6.90 3.63
N VAL A 53 -21.20 -6.26 4.68
CA VAL A 53 -21.71 -4.88 4.61
C VAL A 53 -20.57 -3.90 4.29
N LEU A 54 -19.37 -4.09 4.87
CA LEU A 54 -18.22 -3.22 4.58
C LEU A 54 -17.72 -3.39 3.16
N VAL A 55 -17.58 -4.64 2.70
CA VAL A 55 -17.18 -4.95 1.32
C VAL A 55 -18.18 -4.33 0.33
N HIS A 56 -19.47 -4.46 0.58
CA HIS A 56 -20.49 -3.83 -0.25
C HIS A 56 -20.37 -2.30 -0.26
N SER A 57 -20.20 -1.69 0.92
CA SER A 57 -20.02 -0.24 1.04
C SER A 57 -18.74 0.25 0.36
N LEU A 58 -17.64 -0.51 0.46
CA LEU A 58 -16.39 -0.22 -0.22
C LEU A 58 -16.57 -0.27 -1.75
N ARG A 59 -17.20 -1.33 -2.26
CA ARG A 59 -17.50 -1.46 -3.68
C ARG A 59 -18.34 -0.31 -4.20
N GLN A 60 -19.36 0.10 -3.45
CA GLN A 60 -20.17 1.26 -3.83
C GLN A 60 -19.39 2.57 -3.94
N ALA A 61 -18.31 2.72 -3.16
CA ALA A 61 -17.49 3.93 -3.16
C ALA A 61 -16.43 3.94 -4.27
N VAL A 62 -15.85 2.77 -4.60
CA VAL A 62 -14.66 2.73 -5.48
C VAL A 62 -14.92 2.11 -6.84
N GLU A 63 -15.98 1.33 -7.01
CA GLU A 63 -16.25 0.67 -8.29
C GLU A 63 -16.89 1.66 -9.28
N PRO A 64 -16.48 1.62 -10.55
CA PRO A 64 -17.14 2.43 -11.57
C PRO A 64 -18.59 1.98 -11.75
N PRO A 65 -19.51 2.88 -12.14
CA PRO A 65 -20.86 2.50 -12.50
C PRO A 65 -20.83 1.53 -13.66
N SER A 66 -21.00 0.24 -13.38
CA SER A 66 -20.91 -0.84 -14.35
C SER A 66 -22.24 -1.56 -14.46
N ARG A 67 -22.64 -1.91 -15.72
CA ARG A 67 -23.77 -2.79 -16.02
C ARG A 67 -23.39 -4.28 -15.91
N HIS A 68 -22.11 -4.60 -15.72
CA HIS A 68 -21.62 -5.96 -15.63
C HIS A 68 -21.55 -6.43 -14.17
N ARG A 69 -21.79 -7.72 -13.94
CA ARG A 69 -21.78 -8.35 -12.60
C ARG A 69 -20.37 -8.58 -12.02
N SER A 70 -19.31 -8.18 -12.71
CA SER A 70 -17.93 -8.34 -12.26
C SER A 70 -17.44 -7.09 -11.53
N TRP A 71 -16.77 -7.27 -10.43
CA TRP A 71 -16.08 -6.21 -9.69
C TRP A 71 -14.75 -5.93 -10.35
N THR A 72 -14.41 -4.65 -10.49
CA THR A 72 -13.17 -4.20 -11.17
C THR A 72 -12.01 -4.08 -10.19
N TYR A 73 -12.26 -3.46 -9.05
CA TYR A 73 -11.23 -3.13 -8.08
C TYR A 73 -11.25 -4.04 -6.85
N VAL A 74 -12.41 -4.24 -6.23
CA VAL A 74 -12.52 -5.06 -5.01
C VAL A 74 -12.95 -6.47 -5.39
N CYS A 75 -11.96 -7.28 -5.72
CA CYS A 75 -12.13 -8.62 -6.26
C CYS A 75 -12.13 -9.70 -5.17
N THR A 76 -12.56 -10.90 -5.56
CA THR A 76 -12.49 -12.10 -4.73
C THR A 76 -11.73 -13.20 -5.46
N ARG A 77 -10.83 -13.89 -4.73
CA ARG A 77 -10.11 -15.07 -5.23
C ARG A 77 -9.87 -16.02 -4.06
N ASP A 78 -10.14 -17.30 -4.26
CA ASP A 78 -9.94 -18.37 -3.27
C ASP A 78 -10.59 -18.07 -1.90
N GLY A 79 -11.79 -17.48 -1.92
CA GLY A 79 -12.52 -17.09 -0.71
C GLY A 79 -11.97 -15.85 0.03
N GLY A 80 -10.92 -15.22 -0.50
CA GLY A 80 -10.34 -14.00 0.02
C GLY A 80 -10.68 -12.78 -0.81
N TYR A 81 -10.49 -11.60 -0.22
CA TYR A 81 -10.68 -10.30 -0.86
C TYR A 81 -9.31 -9.68 -1.16
N TYR A 82 -9.20 -9.02 -2.31
CA TYR A 82 -8.02 -8.24 -2.68
C TYR A 82 -8.42 -7.03 -3.50
N LEU A 83 -7.55 -6.03 -3.51
CA LEU A 83 -7.70 -4.87 -4.38
C LEU A 83 -6.90 -5.11 -5.65
N ASP A 84 -7.58 -5.11 -6.81
CA ASP A 84 -6.94 -5.16 -8.12
C ASP A 84 -6.80 -3.73 -8.66
N ALA A 85 -5.78 -3.03 -8.18
CA ALA A 85 -5.44 -1.72 -8.72
C ALA A 85 -4.82 -1.92 -10.10
N THR A 86 -5.47 -1.40 -11.14
CA THR A 86 -4.91 -1.42 -12.49
C THR A 86 -3.68 -0.51 -12.58
N PRO A 87 -2.75 -0.73 -13.54
CA PRO A 87 -1.55 0.10 -13.71
C PRO A 87 -1.81 1.60 -13.90
N SER A 88 -3.04 2.00 -14.20
CA SER A 88 -3.45 3.39 -14.30
C SER A 88 -3.73 4.06 -12.95
N GLN A 89 -3.79 3.29 -11.87
CA GLN A 89 -3.96 3.80 -10.52
C GLN A 89 -2.59 3.86 -9.85
N TYR A 90 -2.11 5.06 -9.73
CA TYR A 90 -0.82 5.39 -9.15
C TYR A 90 -0.83 5.10 -7.64
N LEU A 91 -0.12 4.08 -7.22
CA LEU A 91 0.16 3.82 -5.81
C LEU A 91 1.61 4.19 -5.55
N ASP A 92 1.83 5.27 -4.84
CA ASP A 92 3.15 5.78 -4.46
C ASP A 92 4.02 4.72 -3.75
N ILE A 93 3.40 3.84 -2.97
CA ILE A 93 4.08 2.71 -2.32
C ILE A 93 4.62 1.67 -3.33
N GLU A 94 3.92 1.42 -4.44
CA GLU A 94 4.40 0.50 -5.48
C GLU A 94 5.54 1.13 -6.28
N GLU A 95 5.44 2.41 -6.57
CA GLU A 95 6.52 3.14 -7.23
C GLU A 95 7.75 3.26 -6.34
N PHE A 96 7.57 3.55 -5.04
CA PHE A 96 8.63 3.53 -4.05
C PHE A 96 9.39 2.20 -4.07
N ARG A 97 8.68 1.07 -3.95
CA ARG A 97 9.29 -0.27 -3.97
C ARG A 97 9.98 -0.58 -5.31
N SER A 98 9.35 -0.20 -6.41
CA SER A 98 9.90 -0.40 -7.75
C SER A 98 11.18 0.40 -7.94
N SER A 99 11.19 1.66 -7.51
CA SER A 99 12.38 2.52 -7.58
C SER A 99 13.54 1.96 -6.78
N ILE A 100 13.29 1.44 -5.57
CA ILE A 100 14.32 0.77 -4.77
C ILE A 100 14.89 -0.46 -5.48
N ALA A 101 14.02 -1.30 -6.03
CA ALA A 101 14.45 -2.51 -6.76
C ALA A 101 15.28 -2.16 -8.01
N LEU A 102 14.90 -1.12 -8.74
CA LEU A 102 15.64 -0.61 -9.90
C LEU A 102 16.99 -0.02 -9.49
N GLY A 103 17.05 0.75 -8.40
CA GLY A 103 18.29 1.29 -7.85
C GLY A 103 19.27 0.19 -7.45
N ALA A 104 18.79 -0.82 -6.72
CA ALA A 104 19.60 -1.97 -6.32
C ALA A 104 20.13 -2.78 -7.51
N ARG A 105 19.36 -2.85 -8.60
CA ARG A 105 19.81 -3.49 -9.83
C ARG A 105 20.88 -2.68 -10.53
N ALA A 106 20.72 -1.36 -10.64
CA ALA A 106 21.71 -0.45 -11.23
C ALA A 106 23.03 -0.49 -10.45
N GLU A 107 22.98 -0.47 -9.11
CA GLU A 107 24.13 -0.59 -8.23
C GLU A 107 24.91 -1.88 -8.47
N LYS A 108 24.23 -3.03 -8.59
CA LYS A 108 24.85 -4.31 -8.92
C LYS A 108 25.49 -4.35 -10.31
N GLN A 109 25.05 -3.51 -11.23
CA GLN A 109 25.60 -3.37 -12.57
C GLN A 109 26.77 -2.37 -12.64
N GLY A 110 27.10 -1.71 -11.53
CA GLY A 110 28.12 -0.66 -11.47
C GLY A 110 27.67 0.69 -12.02
N ASP A 111 26.39 0.85 -12.36
CA ASP A 111 25.79 2.11 -12.79
C ASP A 111 25.35 2.94 -11.58
N TYR A 112 26.34 3.52 -10.90
CA TYR A 112 26.14 4.22 -9.64
C TYR A 112 25.35 5.53 -9.82
N THR A 113 25.49 6.19 -10.95
CA THR A 113 24.73 7.42 -11.27
C THR A 113 23.23 7.11 -11.36
N ARG A 114 22.88 6.07 -12.10
CA ARG A 114 21.50 5.61 -12.22
C ARG A 114 20.96 5.09 -10.89
N ALA A 115 21.77 4.36 -10.12
CA ALA A 115 21.40 3.88 -8.80
C ALA A 115 21.04 5.06 -7.87
N ALA A 116 21.90 6.08 -7.80
CA ALA A 116 21.67 7.26 -6.97
C ALA A 116 20.38 8.00 -7.37
N THR A 117 20.21 8.29 -8.67
CA THR A 117 19.00 8.97 -9.17
C THR A 117 17.72 8.18 -8.84
N THR A 118 17.77 6.86 -9.00
CA THR A 118 16.59 6.01 -8.75
C THR A 118 16.29 5.88 -7.26
N TYR A 119 17.31 5.80 -6.41
CA TYR A 119 17.13 5.82 -4.96
C TYR A 119 16.59 7.18 -4.47
N GLN A 120 17.06 8.29 -5.05
CA GLN A 120 16.53 9.62 -4.73
C GLN A 120 15.04 9.70 -5.06
N THR A 121 14.62 9.19 -6.24
CA THR A 121 13.20 9.11 -6.60
C THR A 121 12.39 8.36 -5.55
N ALA A 122 12.91 7.24 -5.03
CA ALA A 122 12.24 6.51 -3.96
C ALA A 122 12.11 7.34 -2.68
N ILE A 123 13.19 8.02 -2.26
CA ILE A 123 13.15 8.86 -1.05
C ILE A 123 12.15 10.01 -1.21
N ASP A 124 12.07 10.65 -2.37
CA ASP A 124 11.14 11.76 -2.64
C ASP A 124 9.66 11.33 -2.57
N LEU A 125 9.38 10.05 -2.82
CA LEU A 125 8.05 9.47 -2.66
C LEU A 125 7.68 9.23 -1.19
N TYR A 126 8.66 9.05 -0.31
CA TYR A 126 8.40 8.81 1.11
C TYR A 126 8.17 10.13 1.86
N ARG A 127 6.91 10.54 1.95
CA ARG A 127 6.50 11.79 2.58
C ARG A 127 6.20 11.65 4.08
N GLY A 128 6.49 10.49 4.67
CA GLY A 128 6.22 10.17 6.06
C GLY A 128 5.53 8.80 6.22
N ASP A 129 5.11 8.52 7.44
CA ASP A 129 4.55 7.21 7.78
C ASP A 129 3.28 6.86 6.99
N LEU A 130 3.18 5.61 6.62
CA LEU A 130 1.99 5.06 6.01
C LEU A 130 0.75 5.30 6.89
N PHE A 131 -0.29 5.91 6.33
CA PHE A 131 -1.55 6.25 7.01
C PHE A 131 -1.36 7.04 8.32
N GLN A 132 -0.69 8.18 8.24
CA GLN A 132 -0.44 9.08 9.40
C GLN A 132 -1.71 9.43 10.18
N GLY A 133 -2.87 9.51 9.50
CA GLY A 133 -4.17 9.75 10.14
C GLY A 133 -4.67 8.60 11.04
N ASP A 134 -4.02 7.43 11.00
CA ASP A 134 -4.38 6.26 11.81
C ASP A 134 -3.18 5.76 12.65
N PRO A 135 -2.62 6.56 13.55
CA PRO A 135 -1.35 6.25 14.23
C PRO A 135 -1.41 4.96 15.07
N TYR A 136 -2.59 4.61 15.56
CA TYR A 136 -2.81 3.43 16.40
C TYR A 136 -3.28 2.19 15.65
N ALA A 137 -3.29 2.21 14.31
CA ALA A 137 -3.71 1.08 13.50
C ALA A 137 -2.67 -0.05 13.55
N GLN A 138 -2.88 -1.04 14.40
CA GLN A 138 -1.97 -2.18 14.60
C GLN A 138 -1.80 -3.01 13.32
N TRP A 139 -2.83 -3.08 12.48
CA TRP A 139 -2.82 -3.86 11.24
C TRP A 139 -1.80 -3.38 10.19
N CYS A 140 -1.32 -2.14 10.27
CA CYS A 140 -0.29 -1.61 9.37
C CYS A 140 1.08 -1.38 10.06
N TRP A 141 1.21 -1.78 11.32
CA TRP A 141 2.44 -1.53 12.09
C TRP A 141 3.67 -2.15 11.42
N TRP A 142 3.62 -3.41 11.05
CA TRP A 142 4.70 -4.10 10.34
C TRP A 142 5.10 -3.41 9.04
N GLU A 143 4.13 -2.97 8.27
CA GLU A 143 4.39 -2.30 7.00
C GLU A 143 5.04 -0.94 7.22
N ARG A 144 4.61 -0.19 8.26
CA ARG A 144 5.27 1.07 8.64
C ARG A 144 6.72 0.87 8.99
N GLU A 145 7.02 -0.07 9.88
CA GLU A 145 8.40 -0.33 10.29
C GLU A 145 9.25 -0.80 9.11
N HIS A 146 8.71 -1.69 8.28
CA HIS A 146 9.42 -2.15 7.09
C HIS A 146 9.72 -1.02 6.10
N LEU A 147 8.78 -0.10 5.88
CA LEU A 147 9.02 1.08 5.04
C LEU A 147 10.07 2.00 5.63
N ARG A 148 10.03 2.26 6.94
CA ARG A 148 11.04 3.07 7.64
C ARG A 148 12.43 2.48 7.53
N GLU A 149 12.58 1.18 7.79
CA GLU A 149 13.85 0.46 7.63
C GLU A 149 14.36 0.54 6.20
N THR A 150 13.46 0.36 5.23
CA THR A 150 13.81 0.44 3.81
C THR A 150 14.30 1.83 3.43
N VAL A 151 13.67 2.88 3.92
CA VAL A 151 14.11 4.28 3.72
C VAL A 151 15.49 4.52 4.33
N LEU A 152 15.71 4.07 5.56
CA LEU A 152 17.00 4.23 6.23
C LEU A 152 18.12 3.49 5.50
N ASP A 153 17.87 2.27 5.00
CA ASP A 153 18.84 1.52 4.20
C ASP A 153 19.12 2.23 2.85
N THR A 154 18.09 2.76 2.21
CA THR A 154 18.23 3.50 0.96
C THR A 154 19.05 4.79 1.15
N LEU A 155 18.83 5.53 2.24
CA LEU A 155 19.63 6.70 2.58
C LEU A 155 21.09 6.36 2.85
N ARG A 156 21.37 5.24 3.54
CA ARG A 156 22.74 4.75 3.75
C ARG A 156 23.42 4.43 2.42
N ARG A 157 22.72 3.79 1.49
CA ARG A 157 23.25 3.48 0.15
C ARG A 157 23.54 4.76 -0.62
N LEU A 158 22.61 5.73 -0.63
CA LEU A 158 22.84 7.04 -1.26
C LEU A 158 24.07 7.75 -0.69
N SER A 159 24.21 7.79 0.63
CA SER A 159 25.38 8.39 1.28
C SER A 159 26.68 7.68 0.88
N GLY A 160 26.66 6.36 0.78
CA GLY A 160 27.80 5.57 0.32
C GLY A 160 28.18 5.85 -1.14
N LEU A 161 27.20 5.99 -2.02
CA LEU A 161 27.41 6.35 -3.44
C LEU A 161 27.97 7.77 -3.59
N ALA A 162 27.45 8.74 -2.84
CA ALA A 162 27.96 10.11 -2.83
C ALA A 162 29.42 10.17 -2.33
N ALA A 163 29.72 9.44 -1.24
CA ALA A 163 31.08 9.35 -0.70
C ALA A 163 32.07 8.76 -1.71
N ALA A 164 31.66 7.74 -2.45
CA ALA A 164 32.50 7.09 -3.47
C ALA A 164 32.78 8.00 -4.68
N ASN A 165 31.84 8.91 -5.00
CA ASN A 165 31.98 9.87 -6.10
C ASN A 165 32.72 11.16 -5.69
N GLY A 166 33.10 11.34 -4.43
CA GLY A 166 33.78 12.56 -3.96
C GLY A 166 32.86 13.78 -3.79
N ASP A 167 31.57 13.64 -3.89
CA ASP A 167 30.56 14.69 -3.72
C ASP A 167 30.30 14.96 -2.23
N TRP A 168 31.25 15.63 -1.55
CA TRP A 168 31.13 16.01 -0.14
C TRP A 168 30.44 17.37 0.08
N GLU A 169 30.08 18.07 -0.98
CA GLU A 169 29.53 19.43 -0.94
C GLU A 169 28.06 19.49 -1.36
N THR A 170 27.17 18.93 -0.55
CA THR A 170 25.72 19.34 -0.60
C THR A 170 25.09 19.24 0.76
#